data_5353edd392d6622e70d0f97a3e3aece2
#
_entry.id   5353edd392d6622e70d0f97a3e3aece2
#
_cell.length_a   1.000
_cell.length_b   1.000
_cell.length_c   1.000
_cell.angle_alpha   90.00
_cell.angle_beta   90.00
_cell.angle_gamma   90.00
#
_symmetry.space_group_name_H-M   'P 1'
#
loop_
_entity.id
_entity.type
_entity.pdbx_description
1 polymer ?
#
loop_
_entity_poly.entity_id
_entity_poly.type
_entity_poly.pdbx_seq_one_letter_code
_entity_poly.pdbx_strand_id
1 'polypeptide(L)'
;MKNAEAVLAVKFKSKLEAKELLKVCNENLQDFRDVPGLIEKYYLAEELTGAISGVYVFTSKAAREAFWTSELAEDIVPRYGVIVDTLRVERYDMAIVLNGALV
;
A
#
# COMPACT_ATOMS: atom_id res chain seq x y z
N MET A 1 -9.80 -8.14 -18.89
CA MET A 1 -10.20 -7.70 -17.56
C MET A 1 -9.23 -8.22 -16.52
N LYS A 2 -8.77 -7.35 -15.65
CA LYS A 2 -7.84 -7.75 -14.59
C LYS A 2 -8.60 -8.32 -13.41
N ASN A 3 -8.08 -9.39 -12.84
CA ASN A 3 -8.63 -9.98 -11.62
C ASN A 3 -7.79 -9.60 -10.44
N ALA A 4 -8.43 -9.16 -9.36
CA ALA A 4 -7.76 -8.93 -8.09
C ALA A 4 -7.64 -10.27 -7.36
N GLU A 5 -6.42 -10.69 -7.03
CA GLU A 5 -6.19 -11.95 -6.31
C GLU A 5 -5.59 -11.76 -4.93
N ALA A 6 -4.78 -10.74 -4.76
CA ALA A 6 -4.00 -10.58 -3.55
C ALA A 6 -4.02 -9.15 -3.06
N VAL A 7 -4.00 -8.99 -1.74
CA VAL A 7 -3.99 -7.68 -1.09
C VAL A 7 -2.83 -7.63 -0.11
N LEU A 8 -2.17 -6.47 -0.06
CA LEU A 8 -1.16 -6.15 0.94
C LEU A 8 -1.63 -4.91 1.70
N ALA A 9 -1.69 -5.01 3.01
CA ALA A 9 -1.98 -3.85 3.85
C ALA A 9 -0.74 -3.50 4.67
N VAL A 10 -0.31 -2.25 4.57
CA VAL A 10 0.86 -1.73 5.29
C VAL A 10 0.37 -0.58 6.17
N LYS A 11 0.41 -0.78 7.47
CA LYS A 11 -0.10 0.17 8.47
C LYS A 11 1.03 0.66 9.34
N PHE A 12 1.05 1.96 9.63
CA PHE A 12 2.10 2.54 10.48
C PHE A 12 1.70 3.91 11.01
N LYS A 13 2.39 4.34 12.05
CA LYS A 13 2.40 5.75 12.47
C LYS A 13 3.65 6.40 11.90
N SER A 14 3.52 7.65 11.49
CA SER A 14 4.60 8.41 10.86
C SER A 14 5.15 9.48 11.81
N LYS A 15 6.45 9.74 11.70
CA LYS A 15 7.10 10.87 12.35
C LYS A 15 6.78 12.18 11.65
N LEU A 16 6.31 12.12 10.41
CA LEU A 16 5.98 13.29 9.61
C LEU A 16 4.61 13.84 10.01
N GLU A 17 4.44 15.15 9.91
CA GLU A 17 3.13 15.75 10.04
C GLU A 17 2.26 15.38 8.86
N ALA A 18 0.95 15.43 9.04
CA ALA A 18 -0.02 15.01 8.02
C ALA A 18 0.23 15.67 6.65
N LYS A 19 0.51 16.96 6.64
CA LYS A 19 0.81 17.71 5.41
C LYS A 19 2.03 17.18 4.67
N GLU A 20 3.10 16.91 5.41
CA GLU A 20 4.34 16.38 4.85
C GLU A 20 4.15 14.98 4.31
N LEU A 21 3.43 14.16 5.06
CA LEU A 21 3.16 12.78 4.64
C LEU A 21 2.34 12.74 3.36
N LEU A 22 1.30 13.56 3.25
CA LEU A 22 0.50 13.66 2.03
C LEU A 22 1.33 14.14 0.85
N LYS A 23 2.26 15.07 1.08
CA LYS A 23 3.18 15.54 0.04
C LYS A 23 4.05 14.38 -0.47
N VAL A 24 4.63 13.61 0.43
CA VAL A 24 5.45 12.44 0.06
C VAL A 24 4.64 11.43 -0.71
N CYS A 25 3.41 11.14 -0.27
CA CYS A 25 2.51 10.23 -0.99
C CYS A 25 2.25 10.71 -2.42
N ASN A 26 1.97 12.00 -2.60
CA ASN A 26 1.73 12.57 -3.92
C ASN A 26 2.98 12.49 -4.82
N GLU A 27 4.15 12.69 -4.27
CA GLU A 27 5.40 12.60 -5.02
C GLU A 27 5.68 11.18 -5.54
N ASN A 28 5.13 10.18 -4.87
CA ASN A 28 5.35 8.77 -5.19
C ASN A 28 4.28 8.12 -6.08
N LEU A 29 3.23 8.84 -6.44
CA LEU A 29 2.10 8.24 -7.16
C LEU A 29 2.53 7.54 -8.45
N GLN A 30 3.41 8.16 -9.23
CA GLN A 30 3.81 7.58 -10.50
C GLN A 30 4.65 6.31 -10.31
N ASP A 31 5.50 6.28 -9.30
CA ASP A 31 6.31 5.10 -9.00
C ASP A 31 5.41 3.89 -8.74
N PHE A 32 4.32 4.09 -8.00
CA PHE A 32 3.37 3.02 -7.72
C PHE A 32 2.54 2.64 -8.95
N ARG A 33 2.19 3.59 -9.81
CA ARG A 33 1.50 3.28 -11.06
C ARG A 33 2.30 2.36 -11.95
N ASP A 34 3.62 2.43 -11.85
CA ASP A 34 4.54 1.62 -12.67
C ASP A 34 4.83 0.23 -12.07
N VAL A 35 4.30 -0.09 -10.91
CA VAL A 35 4.51 -1.41 -10.28
C VAL A 35 3.77 -2.49 -11.05
N PRO A 36 4.50 -3.52 -11.56
CA PRO A 36 3.85 -4.60 -12.30
C PRO A 36 2.81 -5.35 -11.46
N GLY A 37 1.62 -5.53 -12.01
CA GLY A 37 0.55 -6.27 -11.36
C GLY A 37 -0.20 -5.53 -10.26
N LEU A 38 0.19 -4.29 -9.95
CA LEU A 38 -0.58 -3.47 -9.02
C LEU A 38 -1.79 -2.89 -9.74
N ILE A 39 -2.99 -3.25 -9.27
CA ILE A 39 -4.25 -2.78 -9.84
C ILE A 39 -4.62 -1.43 -9.25
N GLU A 40 -4.53 -1.32 -7.94
CA GLU A 40 -4.92 -0.11 -7.22
C GLU A 40 -4.18 -0.01 -5.90
N LYS A 41 -3.97 1.21 -5.44
CA LYS A 41 -3.44 1.49 -4.11
C LYS A 41 -4.29 2.56 -3.44
N TYR A 42 -4.70 2.29 -2.20
CA TYR A 42 -5.43 3.24 -1.38
C TYR A 42 -4.53 3.74 -0.26
N TYR A 43 -4.57 5.04 -0.02
CA TYR A 43 -3.91 5.67 1.12
C TYR A 43 -5.00 6.02 2.12
N LEU A 44 -4.95 5.43 3.30
CA LEU A 44 -5.99 5.58 4.32
C LEU A 44 -5.40 6.23 5.57
N ALA A 45 -6.17 7.14 6.17
CA ALA A 45 -5.81 7.74 7.44
C ALA A 45 -6.84 7.31 8.49
N GLU A 46 -6.37 6.71 9.59
CA GLU A 46 -7.26 6.32 10.67
C GLU A 46 -7.75 7.58 11.40
N GLU A 47 -9.05 7.68 11.59
CA GLU A 47 -9.71 8.90 12.03
C GLU A 47 -9.30 9.35 13.44
N LEU A 48 -9.12 8.41 14.37
CA LEU A 48 -8.82 8.72 15.77
C LEU A 48 -7.34 8.81 16.05
N THR A 49 -6.54 7.92 15.47
CA THR A 49 -5.11 7.80 15.77
C THR A 49 -4.21 8.53 14.80
N GLY A 50 -4.73 8.88 13.61
CA GLY A 50 -3.93 9.44 12.54
C GLY A 50 -2.98 8.45 11.88
N ALA A 51 -3.09 7.16 12.22
CA ALA A 51 -2.26 6.14 11.61
C ALA A 51 -2.55 6.03 10.13
N ILE A 52 -1.50 5.84 9.34
CA ILE A 52 -1.60 5.75 7.89
C ILE A 52 -1.54 4.29 7.46
N SER A 53 -2.35 3.95 6.47
CA SER A 53 -2.34 2.63 5.85
C SER A 53 -2.23 2.75 4.36
N GLY A 54 -1.41 1.90 3.76
CA GLY A 54 -1.43 1.66 2.33
C GLY A 54 -2.10 0.33 2.08
N VAL A 55 -3.14 0.31 1.28
CA VAL A 55 -3.80 -0.92 0.86
C VAL A 55 -3.55 -1.11 -0.63
N TYR A 56 -2.88 -2.20 -0.97
CA TYR A 56 -2.43 -2.49 -2.32
C TYR A 56 -3.18 -3.71 -2.85
N VAL A 57 -3.74 -3.59 -4.03
CA VAL A 57 -4.49 -4.68 -4.67
C VAL A 57 -3.71 -5.15 -5.90
N PHE A 58 -3.39 -6.44 -5.95
CA PHE A 58 -2.56 -7.03 -6.99
C PHE A 58 -3.30 -8.08 -7.81
N THR A 59 -2.83 -8.29 -9.04
CA THR A 59 -3.36 -9.33 -9.93
C THR A 59 -2.97 -10.74 -9.49
N SER A 60 -1.91 -10.89 -8.69
CA SER A 60 -1.44 -12.20 -8.23
C SER A 60 -0.63 -12.08 -6.95
N LYS A 61 -0.49 -13.20 -6.25
CA LYS A 61 0.40 -13.29 -5.10
C LYS A 61 1.85 -13.04 -5.49
N ALA A 62 2.26 -13.53 -6.64
CA ALA A 62 3.61 -13.33 -7.15
C ALA A 62 3.93 -11.83 -7.35
N ALA A 63 2.98 -11.08 -7.91
CA ALA A 63 3.14 -9.63 -8.09
C ALA A 63 3.25 -8.92 -6.74
N ARG A 64 2.44 -9.31 -5.78
CA ARG A 64 2.50 -8.77 -4.41
C ARG A 64 3.86 -8.99 -3.76
N GLU A 65 4.39 -10.21 -3.82
CA GLU A 65 5.68 -10.52 -3.22
C GLU A 65 6.84 -9.85 -3.97
N ALA A 66 6.76 -9.74 -5.28
CA ALA A 66 7.75 -9.02 -6.07
C ALA A 66 7.81 -7.54 -5.67
N PHE A 67 6.65 -6.91 -5.45
CA PHE A 67 6.60 -5.54 -4.94
C PHE A 67 7.23 -5.44 -3.56
N TRP A 68 6.84 -6.31 -2.62
CA TRP A 68 7.28 -6.22 -1.23
C TRP A 68 8.79 -6.40 -1.07
N THR A 69 9.44 -7.11 -1.97
CA THR A 69 10.88 -7.28 -1.98
C THR A 69 11.62 -6.25 -2.84
N SER A 70 10.90 -5.30 -3.43
CA SER A 70 11.48 -4.27 -4.29
C SER A 70 12.11 -3.12 -3.50
N GLU A 71 12.96 -2.35 -4.17
CA GLU A 71 13.54 -1.13 -3.60
C GLU A 71 12.47 -0.10 -3.23
N LEU A 72 11.40 -0.02 -4.01
CA LEU A 72 10.30 0.89 -3.74
C LEU A 72 9.65 0.57 -2.39
N ALA A 73 9.44 -0.72 -2.09
CA ALA A 73 8.88 -1.14 -0.81
C ALA A 73 9.87 -0.89 0.35
N GLU A 74 11.15 -1.18 0.14
CA GLU A 74 12.19 -0.92 1.15
C GLU A 74 12.28 0.55 1.51
N ASP A 75 12.01 1.43 0.57
CA ASP A 75 12.08 2.89 0.76
C ASP A 75 10.91 3.44 1.57
N ILE A 76 9.86 2.67 1.78
CA ILE A 76 8.68 3.11 2.54
C ILE A 76 9.05 3.58 3.95
N VAL A 77 9.86 2.82 4.66
CA VAL A 77 10.21 3.13 6.05
C VAL A 77 10.91 4.49 6.17
N PRO A 78 12.03 4.74 5.48
CA PRO A 78 12.69 6.04 5.61
C PRO A 78 11.90 7.19 4.98
N ARG A 79 11.30 6.96 3.84
CA ARG A 79 10.66 8.03 3.08
C ARG A 79 9.38 8.56 3.72
N TYR A 80 8.59 7.67 4.29
CA TYR A 80 7.31 8.02 4.92
C TYR A 80 7.46 8.29 6.42
N GLY A 81 8.67 8.27 6.93
CA GLY A 81 8.93 8.51 8.35
C GLY A 81 8.28 7.48 9.26
N VAL A 82 8.27 6.23 8.84
CA VAL A 82 7.62 5.15 9.60
C VAL A 82 8.26 4.98 10.97
N ILE A 83 7.43 4.97 12.01
CA ILE A 83 7.85 4.59 13.35
C ILE A 83 7.83 3.06 13.38
N VAL A 84 9.00 2.44 13.34
CA VAL A 84 9.19 1.01 13.08
C VAL A 84 8.35 0.11 13.99
N ASP A 85 8.28 0.44 15.28
CA ASP A 85 7.51 -0.36 16.24
C ASP A 85 6.01 -0.40 15.95
N THR A 86 5.50 0.52 15.14
CA THR A 86 4.09 0.59 14.78
C THR A 86 3.79 -0.09 13.46
N LEU A 87 4.81 -0.50 12.73
CA LEU A 87 4.64 -1.08 11.40
C LEU A 87 3.96 -2.45 11.47
N ARG A 88 2.87 -2.58 10.72
CA ARG A 88 2.15 -3.85 10.54
C ARG A 88 1.98 -4.13 9.07
N VAL A 89 2.34 -5.33 8.68
CA VAL A 89 2.20 -5.78 7.30
C VAL A 89 1.28 -6.98 7.28
N GLU A 90 0.18 -6.88 6.56
CA GLU A 90 -0.82 -7.94 6.48
C GLU A 90 -1.03 -8.34 5.03
N ARG A 91 -1.11 -9.63 4.78
CA ARG A 91 -1.34 -10.20 3.45
C ARG A 91 -2.68 -10.90 3.44
N TYR A 92 -3.46 -10.60 2.42
CA TYR A 92 -4.79 -11.20 2.27
C TYR A 92 -4.96 -11.78 0.88
N ASP A 93 -5.70 -12.88 0.80
CA ASP A 93 -6.24 -13.38 -0.46
C ASP A 93 -7.56 -12.68 -0.72
N MET A 94 -7.83 -12.37 -1.98
CA MET A 94 -9.11 -11.81 -2.36
C MET A 94 -10.15 -12.94 -2.36
N ALA A 95 -10.93 -13.03 -1.29
CA ALA A 95 -11.87 -14.13 -1.13
C ALA A 95 -13.10 -13.98 -2.00
N ILE A 96 -13.73 -12.79 -1.97
CA ILE A 96 -14.94 -12.49 -2.75
C ILE A 96 -14.89 -11.04 -3.19
N VAL A 97 -15.23 -10.81 -4.45
CA VAL A 97 -15.42 -9.46 -4.97
C VAL A 97 -16.91 -9.28 -5.25
N LEU A 98 -17.55 -8.36 -4.55
CA LEU A 98 -19.00 -8.16 -4.63
C LEU A 98 -19.48 -7.91 -6.07
N ASN A 99 -18.78 -7.05 -6.77
CA ASN A 99 -19.07 -6.74 -8.18
C ASN A 99 -17.94 -7.31 -9.03
N GLY A 100 -17.93 -8.63 -9.22
CA GLY A 100 -16.81 -9.35 -9.80
C GLY A 100 -16.29 -8.84 -11.15
N ALA A 101 -17.06 -8.06 -11.86
CA ALA A 101 -16.67 -7.51 -13.15
C ALA A 101 -15.82 -6.24 -13.05
N LEU A 102 -15.61 -5.70 -11.86
CA LEU A 102 -14.95 -4.42 -11.67
C LEU A 102 -13.43 -4.48 -11.49
N VAL A 103 -12.88 -5.65 -11.41
CA VAL A 103 -11.43 -5.81 -11.17
C VAL A 103 -10.76 -6.70 -12.16
#